data_e38e2ff4c9b69fcf8472d741abe6a9a9
#
_entry.id   e38e2ff4c9b69fcf8472d741abe6a9a9
#
_cell.length_a   1.000
_cell.length_b   1.000
_cell.length_c   1.000
_cell.angle_alpha   90.00
_cell.angle_beta   90.00
_cell.angle_gamma   90.00
#
_symmetry.space_group_name_H-M   'P 1'
#
loop_
_entity.id
_entity.type
_entity.pdbx_description
1 polymer ?
#
loop_
_entity_poly.entity_id
_entity_poly.type
_entity_poly.pdbx_seq_one_letter_code
_entity_poly.pdbx_strand_id
1 'polypeptide(L)'
;MVSDEKMWTNFQPIDIVHCFHNAFRRDMMEIDEAALMAARNGGDFAPILDRFHITGEILDYHARGEEEAVFPAIEKLAPFLAKTYIIDHRELDSMVAGLEAMRTAPNPLTVARATAVLNSHLKIHLYKEDVHLYPILRERTIIDDQVPIVGLMARKMPPEKTPTFVRWLFPLLGDEDRAIVTRGWMNLMPPQVFAGLKPLIRETLDKDWIKLTLRVPELA
;
A
#
# COMPACT_ATOMS: atom_id res chain seq x y z
N MET A 1 -15.42 19.69 6.16
CA MET A 1 -14.70 18.81 7.10
C MET A 1 -15.74 17.92 7.76
N VAL A 2 -15.72 16.63 7.50
CA VAL A 2 -16.50 15.63 8.26
C VAL A 2 -15.84 15.57 9.62
N SER A 3 -16.61 15.66 10.74
CA SER A 3 -16.04 15.56 12.08
C SER A 3 -15.37 14.19 12.27
N ASP A 4 -14.23 14.15 12.95
CA ASP A 4 -13.45 12.91 13.21
C ASP A 4 -14.34 11.78 13.76
N GLU A 5 -15.29 12.06 14.63
CA GLU A 5 -16.25 11.06 15.14
C GLU A 5 -17.08 10.38 14.06
N LYS A 6 -17.51 11.10 13.00
CA LYS A 6 -18.31 10.51 11.91
C LYS A 6 -17.49 9.56 11.01
N MET A 7 -16.19 9.78 10.89
CA MET A 7 -15.31 8.93 10.09
C MET A 7 -15.16 7.54 10.73
N TRP A 8 -15.06 7.48 12.06
CA TRP A 8 -14.86 6.23 12.80
C TRP A 8 -16.14 5.41 12.99
N THR A 9 -17.30 6.06 13.00
CA THR A 9 -18.60 5.35 13.05
C THR A 9 -18.91 4.58 11.76
N ASN A 10 -18.19 4.89 10.66
CA ASN A 10 -18.38 4.25 9.35
C ASN A 10 -17.14 3.48 8.85
N PHE A 11 -16.07 3.33 9.68
CA PHE A 11 -14.90 2.58 9.30
C PHE A 11 -15.24 1.11 9.03
N GLN A 12 -14.72 0.59 7.93
CA GLN A 12 -14.81 -0.82 7.57
C GLN A 12 -13.40 -1.39 7.35
N PRO A 13 -13.18 -2.70 7.61
CA PRO A 13 -11.86 -3.33 7.46
C PRO A 13 -11.20 -3.07 6.11
N ILE A 14 -11.99 -3.05 5.04
CA ILE A 14 -11.49 -2.85 3.67
C ILE A 14 -10.96 -1.43 3.42
N ASP A 15 -11.36 -0.43 4.22
CA ASP A 15 -10.91 0.96 4.06
C ASP A 15 -9.38 1.11 4.29
N ILE A 16 -8.74 0.16 4.99
CA ILE A 16 -7.27 0.13 5.17
C ILE A 16 -6.54 0.05 3.83
N VAL A 17 -7.11 -0.66 2.86
CA VAL A 17 -6.47 -0.88 1.56
C VAL A 17 -6.25 0.44 0.82
N HIS A 18 -7.22 1.37 0.91
CA HIS A 18 -7.05 2.70 0.33
C HIS A 18 -5.84 3.46 0.91
N CYS A 19 -5.56 3.31 2.21
CA CYS A 19 -4.37 3.90 2.82
C CYS A 19 -3.07 3.33 2.23
N PHE A 20 -3.05 2.01 1.92
CA PHE A 20 -1.90 1.39 1.24
C PHE A 20 -1.75 1.91 -0.19
N HIS A 21 -2.85 2.10 -0.91
CA HIS A 21 -2.84 2.73 -2.22
C HIS A 21 -2.25 4.15 -2.18
N ASN A 22 -2.56 4.94 -1.16
CA ASN A 22 -1.98 6.28 -0.97
C ASN A 22 -0.45 6.20 -0.74
N ALA A 23 0.01 5.21 0.03
CA ALA A 23 1.45 4.98 0.22
C ALA A 23 2.15 4.60 -1.09
N PHE A 24 1.60 3.67 -1.88
CA PHE A 24 2.14 3.30 -3.18
C PHE A 24 2.20 4.48 -4.16
N ARG A 25 1.13 5.28 -4.25
CA ARG A 25 1.10 6.47 -5.12
C ARG A 25 2.18 7.46 -4.75
N ARG A 26 2.37 7.71 -3.46
CA ARG A 26 3.37 8.65 -2.97
C ARG A 26 4.77 8.13 -3.20
N ASP A 27 5.03 6.88 -2.86
CA ASP A 27 6.36 6.28 -2.99
C ASP A 27 6.81 6.20 -4.46
N MET A 28 5.93 5.72 -5.34
CA MET A 28 6.23 5.66 -6.78
C MET A 28 6.44 7.04 -7.40
N MET A 29 5.70 8.05 -6.95
CA MET A 29 5.90 9.44 -7.39
C MET A 29 7.28 9.95 -6.97
N GLU A 30 7.69 9.74 -5.71
CA GLU A 30 8.99 10.17 -5.20
C GLU A 30 10.15 9.41 -5.88
N ILE A 31 9.99 8.10 -6.18
CA ILE A 31 10.94 7.29 -6.94
C ILE A 31 11.10 7.82 -8.38
N ASP A 32 10.00 8.13 -9.05
CA ASP A 32 9.98 8.66 -10.41
C ASP A 32 10.67 10.04 -10.49
N GLU A 33 10.35 10.96 -9.58
CA GLU A 33 11.00 12.26 -9.47
C GLU A 33 12.50 12.13 -9.22
N ALA A 34 12.91 11.24 -8.30
CA ALA A 34 14.32 11.00 -8.01
C ALA A 34 15.06 10.42 -9.23
N ALA A 35 14.46 9.47 -9.96
CA ALA A 35 15.05 8.88 -11.17
C ALA A 35 15.21 9.93 -12.29
N LEU A 36 14.21 10.81 -12.48
CA LEU A 36 14.28 11.89 -13.45
C LEU A 36 15.39 12.89 -13.10
N MET A 37 15.51 13.27 -11.82
CA MET A 37 16.55 14.19 -11.36
C MET A 37 17.95 13.58 -11.49
N ALA A 38 18.11 12.29 -11.15
CA ALA A 38 19.36 11.58 -11.31
C ALA A 38 19.76 11.49 -12.80
N ALA A 39 18.82 11.21 -13.70
CA ALA A 39 19.08 11.15 -15.14
C ALA A 39 19.53 12.49 -15.72
N ARG A 40 18.96 13.59 -15.23
CA ARG A 40 19.31 14.96 -15.69
C ARG A 40 20.67 15.43 -15.17
N ASN A 41 21.03 15.08 -13.95
CA ASN A 41 22.16 15.66 -13.25
C ASN A 41 23.38 14.70 -13.14
N GLY A 42 23.30 13.50 -13.71
CA GLY A 42 24.36 12.49 -13.58
C GLY A 42 24.44 11.86 -12.18
N GLY A 43 23.28 11.71 -11.50
CA GLY A 43 23.22 11.15 -10.15
C GLY A 43 23.34 9.63 -10.08
N ASP A 44 23.47 9.11 -8.85
CA ASP A 44 23.53 7.67 -8.56
C ASP A 44 22.11 7.07 -8.57
N PHE A 45 21.94 5.95 -9.26
CA PHE A 45 20.67 5.22 -9.35
C PHE A 45 20.56 4.11 -8.30
N ALA A 46 21.65 3.68 -7.66
CA ALA A 46 21.59 2.57 -6.72
C ALA A 46 20.61 2.82 -5.56
N PRO A 47 20.61 3.96 -4.85
CA PRO A 47 19.66 4.20 -3.76
C PRO A 47 18.21 4.24 -4.25
N ILE A 48 17.97 4.72 -5.48
CA ILE A 48 16.64 4.82 -6.09
C ILE A 48 16.09 3.42 -6.38
N LEU A 49 16.92 2.58 -6.99
CA LEU A 49 16.55 1.21 -7.35
C LEU A 49 16.47 0.29 -6.11
N ASP A 50 17.26 0.54 -5.06
CA ASP A 50 17.12 -0.16 -3.79
C ASP A 50 15.79 0.20 -3.08
N ARG A 51 15.38 1.48 -3.11
CA ARG A 51 14.06 1.89 -2.63
C ARG A 51 12.96 1.25 -3.46
N PHE A 52 13.09 1.27 -4.78
CA PHE A 52 12.14 0.65 -5.70
C PHE A 52 11.98 -0.85 -5.44
N HIS A 53 13.06 -1.55 -5.16
CA HIS A 53 13.02 -2.98 -4.82
C HIS A 53 12.11 -3.27 -3.62
N ILE A 54 12.19 -2.48 -2.55
CA ILE A 54 11.32 -2.61 -1.39
C ILE A 54 9.85 -2.37 -1.79
N THR A 55 9.59 -1.32 -2.56
CA THR A 55 8.24 -0.98 -3.06
C THR A 55 7.67 -2.08 -3.94
N GLY A 56 8.48 -2.62 -4.86
CA GLY A 56 8.08 -3.72 -5.74
C GLY A 56 7.76 -5.01 -4.99
N GLU A 57 8.55 -5.35 -3.97
CA GLU A 57 8.28 -6.51 -3.11
C GLU A 57 6.96 -6.36 -2.34
N ILE A 58 6.70 -5.18 -1.78
CA ILE A 58 5.45 -4.90 -1.05
C ILE A 58 4.24 -4.88 -2.00
N LEU A 59 4.41 -4.35 -3.21
CA LEU A 59 3.38 -4.35 -4.25
C LEU A 59 3.01 -5.77 -4.67
N ASP A 60 3.99 -6.67 -4.82
CA ASP A 60 3.74 -8.09 -5.11
C ASP A 60 2.93 -8.77 -3.98
N TYR A 61 3.23 -8.52 -2.71
CA TYR A 61 2.42 -9.05 -1.60
C TYR A 61 0.99 -8.51 -1.63
N HIS A 62 0.82 -7.24 -1.98
CA HIS A 62 -0.49 -6.60 -2.10
C HIS A 62 -1.30 -7.22 -3.24
N ALA A 63 -0.76 -7.27 -4.45
CA ALA A 63 -1.42 -7.83 -5.62
C ALA A 63 -1.82 -9.31 -5.42
N ARG A 64 -0.93 -10.12 -4.83
CA ARG A 64 -1.28 -11.51 -4.47
C ARG A 64 -2.39 -11.59 -3.42
N GLY A 65 -2.40 -10.65 -2.48
CA GLY A 65 -3.49 -10.55 -1.50
C GLY A 65 -4.84 -10.28 -2.16
N GLU A 66 -4.87 -9.40 -3.14
CA GLU A 66 -6.08 -9.10 -3.90
C GLU A 66 -6.52 -10.28 -4.77
N GLU A 67 -5.61 -10.88 -5.53
CA GLU A 67 -5.92 -12.03 -6.38
C GLU A 67 -6.46 -13.24 -5.59
N GLU A 68 -5.99 -13.44 -4.38
CA GLU A 68 -6.37 -14.62 -3.57
C GLU A 68 -7.51 -14.35 -2.58
N ALA A 69 -7.78 -13.10 -2.21
CA ALA A 69 -8.82 -12.77 -1.23
C ALA A 69 -9.89 -11.85 -1.78
N VAL A 70 -9.51 -10.70 -2.36
CA VAL A 70 -10.43 -9.64 -2.78
C VAL A 70 -11.16 -10.05 -4.06
N PHE A 71 -10.43 -10.43 -5.10
CA PHE A 71 -11.02 -10.74 -6.40
C PHE A 71 -12.00 -11.92 -6.37
N PRO A 72 -11.75 -13.03 -5.64
CA PRO A 72 -12.75 -14.07 -5.47
C PRO A 72 -14.02 -13.62 -4.74
N ALA A 73 -13.91 -12.66 -3.81
CA ALA A 73 -15.07 -12.08 -3.13
C ALA A 73 -15.86 -11.18 -4.10
N ILE A 74 -15.16 -10.35 -4.88
CA ILE A 74 -15.78 -9.50 -5.92
C ILE A 74 -16.49 -10.32 -6.99
N GLU A 75 -15.87 -11.41 -7.48
CA GLU A 75 -16.49 -12.26 -8.52
C GLU A 75 -17.84 -12.85 -8.08
N LYS A 76 -18.07 -13.07 -6.79
CA LYS A 76 -19.37 -13.50 -6.26
C LYS A 76 -20.42 -12.38 -6.28
N LEU A 77 -20.01 -11.13 -6.17
CA LEU A 77 -20.86 -9.95 -6.08
C LEU A 77 -21.09 -9.27 -7.43
N ALA A 78 -20.07 -9.29 -8.28
CA ALA A 78 -20.03 -8.68 -9.60
C ALA A 78 -19.19 -9.56 -10.57
N PRO A 79 -19.80 -10.61 -11.16
CA PRO A 79 -19.10 -11.55 -12.05
C PRO A 79 -18.38 -10.87 -13.20
N PHE A 80 -17.20 -11.38 -13.56
CA PHE A 80 -16.29 -10.93 -14.63
C PHE A 80 -15.54 -9.62 -14.36
N LEU A 81 -15.82 -8.91 -13.27
CA LEU A 81 -15.16 -7.62 -12.97
C LEU A 81 -13.68 -7.81 -12.62
N ALA A 82 -13.35 -8.74 -11.74
CA ALA A 82 -11.97 -8.96 -11.26
C ALA A 82 -11.00 -9.36 -12.37
N LYS A 83 -11.50 -10.00 -13.44
CA LYS A 83 -10.65 -10.44 -14.56
C LYS A 83 -9.84 -9.30 -15.20
N THR A 84 -10.41 -8.10 -15.28
CA THR A 84 -9.73 -6.93 -15.85
C THR A 84 -8.55 -6.51 -14.98
N TYR A 85 -8.71 -6.56 -13.67
CA TYR A 85 -7.66 -6.19 -12.70
C TYR A 85 -6.51 -7.21 -12.68
N ILE A 86 -6.81 -8.50 -12.86
CA ILE A 86 -5.76 -9.52 -13.04
C ILE A 86 -4.89 -9.22 -14.26
N ILE A 87 -5.47 -8.72 -15.36
CA ILE A 87 -4.69 -8.31 -16.55
C ILE A 87 -3.78 -7.13 -16.21
N ASP A 88 -4.31 -6.11 -15.52
CA ASP A 88 -3.51 -4.97 -15.08
C ASP A 88 -2.33 -5.42 -14.19
N HIS A 89 -2.56 -6.37 -13.26
CA HIS A 89 -1.49 -6.92 -12.42
C HIS A 89 -0.37 -7.55 -13.26
N ARG A 90 -0.70 -8.33 -14.30
CA ARG A 90 0.33 -8.95 -15.17
C ARG A 90 1.14 -7.90 -15.95
N GLU A 91 0.53 -6.78 -16.32
CA GLU A 91 1.23 -5.66 -16.95
C GLU A 91 2.16 -4.97 -15.94
N LEU A 92 1.68 -4.69 -14.72
CA LEU A 92 2.48 -4.10 -13.64
C LEU A 92 3.64 -5.03 -13.24
N ASP A 93 3.41 -6.33 -13.08
CA ASP A 93 4.45 -7.33 -12.79
C ASP A 93 5.58 -7.28 -13.84
N SER A 94 5.22 -7.19 -15.12
CA SER A 94 6.20 -7.08 -16.21
C SER A 94 7.04 -5.79 -16.13
N MET A 95 6.41 -4.66 -15.76
CA MET A 95 7.11 -3.38 -15.60
C MET A 95 8.04 -3.40 -14.38
N VAL A 96 7.58 -3.97 -13.25
CA VAL A 96 8.40 -4.15 -12.03
C VAL A 96 9.62 -5.02 -12.34
N ALA A 97 9.42 -6.16 -12.99
CA ALA A 97 10.51 -7.05 -13.38
C ALA A 97 11.53 -6.37 -14.32
N GLY A 98 11.03 -5.53 -15.23
CA GLY A 98 11.88 -4.73 -16.12
C GLY A 98 12.77 -3.75 -15.37
N LEU A 99 12.24 -3.04 -14.36
CA LEU A 99 13.02 -2.14 -13.51
C LEU A 99 14.02 -2.89 -12.61
N GLU A 100 13.60 -4.02 -12.02
CA GLU A 100 14.49 -4.88 -11.24
C GLU A 100 15.70 -5.36 -12.04
N ALA A 101 15.51 -5.71 -13.30
CA ALA A 101 16.61 -6.13 -14.18
C ALA A 101 17.65 -5.02 -14.44
N MET A 102 17.29 -3.74 -14.26
CA MET A 102 18.19 -2.61 -14.46
C MET A 102 19.10 -2.33 -13.24
N ARG A 103 18.90 -2.99 -12.09
CA ARG A 103 19.67 -2.73 -10.86
C ARG A 103 21.16 -2.97 -11.01
N THR A 104 21.58 -3.93 -11.82
CA THR A 104 22.99 -4.28 -12.01
C THR A 104 23.75 -3.37 -12.97
N ALA A 105 23.03 -2.76 -13.93
CA ALA A 105 23.63 -1.87 -14.93
C ALA A 105 22.61 -0.81 -15.39
N PRO A 106 22.31 0.19 -14.55
CA PRO A 106 21.29 1.17 -14.85
C PRO A 106 21.68 2.08 -16.01
N ASN A 107 20.84 2.13 -17.06
CA ASN A 107 20.92 3.20 -18.04
C ASN A 107 20.02 4.36 -17.57
N PRO A 108 20.59 5.56 -17.32
CA PRO A 108 19.86 6.68 -16.72
C PRO A 108 18.53 7.03 -17.41
N LEU A 109 18.57 7.18 -18.72
CA LEU A 109 17.38 7.54 -19.49
C LEU A 109 16.35 6.42 -19.50
N THR A 110 16.79 5.17 -19.58
CA THR A 110 15.88 4.00 -19.57
C THR A 110 15.21 3.86 -18.22
N VAL A 111 15.93 4.00 -17.10
CA VAL A 111 15.35 3.94 -15.75
C VAL A 111 14.34 5.05 -15.57
N ALA A 112 14.68 6.31 -15.87
CA ALA A 112 13.75 7.45 -15.74
C ALA A 112 12.47 7.29 -16.59
N ARG A 113 12.56 6.70 -17.77
CA ARG A 113 11.37 6.41 -18.59
C ARG A 113 10.54 5.27 -18.01
N ALA A 114 11.20 4.21 -17.54
CA ALA A 114 10.51 3.05 -16.97
C ALA A 114 9.78 3.40 -15.66
N THR A 115 10.39 4.21 -14.78
CA THR A 115 9.73 4.70 -13.55
C THR A 115 8.52 5.58 -13.87
N ALA A 116 8.61 6.47 -14.86
CA ALA A 116 7.49 7.33 -15.28
C ALA A 116 6.30 6.51 -15.83
N VAL A 117 6.60 5.48 -16.64
CA VAL A 117 5.57 4.57 -17.19
C VAL A 117 4.90 3.80 -16.08
N LEU A 118 5.67 3.16 -15.19
CA LEU A 118 5.14 2.40 -14.07
C LEU A 118 4.31 3.28 -13.12
N ASN A 119 4.81 4.47 -12.76
CA ASN A 119 4.07 5.42 -11.91
C ASN A 119 2.71 5.78 -12.52
N SER A 120 2.65 6.01 -13.83
CA SER A 120 1.40 6.32 -14.54
C SER A 120 0.42 5.15 -14.54
N HIS A 121 0.89 3.94 -14.86
CA HIS A 121 0.06 2.74 -14.88
C HIS A 121 -0.45 2.39 -13.48
N LEU A 122 0.42 2.40 -12.49
CA LEU A 122 0.05 2.11 -11.10
C LEU A 122 -1.00 3.10 -10.58
N LYS A 123 -0.85 4.40 -10.85
CA LYS A 123 -1.86 5.40 -10.46
C LYS A 123 -3.23 5.12 -11.06
N ILE A 124 -3.29 4.74 -12.33
CA ILE A 124 -4.56 4.43 -13.02
C ILE A 124 -5.16 3.14 -12.45
N HIS A 125 -4.35 2.12 -12.24
CA HIS A 125 -4.79 0.84 -11.67
C HIS A 125 -5.38 1.03 -10.28
N LEU A 126 -4.64 1.63 -9.34
CA LEU A 126 -5.10 1.89 -7.98
C LEU A 126 -6.35 2.80 -7.95
N TYR A 127 -6.45 3.78 -8.88
CA TYR A 127 -7.64 4.60 -9.01
C TYR A 127 -8.87 3.77 -9.42
N LYS A 128 -8.73 2.87 -10.39
CA LYS A 128 -9.83 1.99 -10.80
C LYS A 128 -10.31 1.11 -9.64
N GLU A 129 -9.40 0.60 -8.84
CA GLU A 129 -9.74 -0.20 -7.66
C GLU A 129 -10.50 0.63 -6.61
N ASP A 130 -9.99 1.80 -6.28
CA ASP A 130 -10.60 2.69 -5.29
C ASP A 130 -12.02 3.13 -5.67
N VAL A 131 -12.30 3.34 -6.96
CA VAL A 131 -13.59 3.89 -7.39
C VAL A 131 -14.58 2.86 -7.93
N HIS A 132 -14.11 1.67 -8.34
CA HIS A 132 -14.99 0.67 -8.96
C HIS A 132 -14.97 -0.70 -8.26
N LEU A 133 -13.85 -1.10 -7.64
CA LEU A 133 -13.71 -2.43 -7.07
C LEU A 133 -14.07 -2.44 -5.57
N TYR A 134 -13.35 -1.67 -4.76
CA TYR A 134 -13.52 -1.65 -3.31
C TYR A 134 -14.87 -1.12 -2.85
N PRO A 135 -15.53 -0.15 -3.51
CA PRO A 135 -16.90 0.24 -3.17
C PRO A 135 -17.91 -0.90 -3.23
N ILE A 136 -17.72 -1.89 -4.13
CA ILE A 136 -18.60 -3.06 -4.20
C ILE A 136 -18.52 -3.90 -2.91
N LEU A 137 -17.31 -4.17 -2.42
CA LEU A 137 -17.15 -4.86 -1.13
C LEU A 137 -17.73 -4.04 0.00
N ARG A 138 -17.40 -2.75 0.05
CA ARG A 138 -17.85 -1.84 1.10
C ARG A 138 -19.36 -1.74 1.20
N GLU A 139 -20.07 -1.70 0.08
CA GLU A 139 -21.50 -1.53 0.00
C GLU A 139 -22.30 -2.82 0.09
N ARG A 140 -21.72 -3.95 -0.34
CA ARG A 140 -22.45 -5.22 -0.51
C ARG A 140 -22.04 -6.31 0.47
N THR A 141 -21.11 -6.02 1.40
CA THR A 141 -20.73 -6.94 2.47
C THR A 141 -20.81 -6.27 3.83
N ILE A 142 -21.01 -7.06 4.87
CA ILE A 142 -20.94 -6.61 6.25
C ILE A 142 -19.49 -6.71 6.77
N ILE A 143 -19.20 -6.08 7.89
CA ILE A 143 -17.88 -6.06 8.51
C ILE A 143 -17.33 -7.48 8.73
N ASP A 144 -18.18 -8.40 9.22
CA ASP A 144 -17.79 -9.79 9.51
C ASP A 144 -17.32 -10.56 8.24
N ASP A 145 -17.83 -10.20 7.07
CA ASP A 145 -17.39 -10.77 5.78
C ASP A 145 -16.06 -10.16 5.31
N GLN A 146 -15.77 -8.89 5.66
CA GLN A 146 -14.54 -8.20 5.25
C GLN A 146 -13.33 -8.60 6.09
N VAL A 147 -13.51 -8.89 7.38
CA VAL A 147 -12.39 -9.28 8.28
C VAL A 147 -11.57 -10.44 7.73
N PRO A 148 -12.17 -11.58 7.31
CA PRO A 148 -11.40 -12.69 6.75
C PRO A 148 -10.70 -12.32 5.42
N ILE A 149 -11.27 -11.43 4.59
CA ILE A 149 -10.65 -10.97 3.33
C ILE A 149 -9.36 -10.20 3.65
N VAL A 150 -9.44 -9.16 4.50
CA VAL A 150 -8.29 -8.36 4.90
C VAL A 150 -7.25 -9.22 5.64
N GLY A 151 -7.70 -10.15 6.49
CA GLY A 151 -6.81 -11.08 7.18
C GLY A 151 -6.09 -12.04 6.23
N LEU A 152 -6.71 -12.45 5.12
CA LEU A 152 -6.06 -13.29 4.11
C LEU A 152 -5.03 -12.48 3.30
N MET A 153 -5.35 -11.24 2.93
CA MET A 153 -4.39 -10.31 2.30
C MET A 153 -3.14 -10.13 3.17
N ALA A 154 -3.33 -9.82 4.46
CA ALA A 154 -2.22 -9.58 5.38
C ALA A 154 -1.27 -10.79 5.52
N ARG A 155 -1.78 -12.02 5.36
CA ARG A 155 -0.96 -13.25 5.42
C ARG A 155 -0.08 -13.47 4.18
N LYS A 156 -0.21 -12.68 3.13
CA LYS A 156 0.67 -12.79 1.95
C LYS A 156 2.06 -12.25 2.22
N MET A 157 2.18 -11.32 3.13
CA MET A 157 3.48 -10.82 3.56
C MET A 157 4.09 -11.77 4.61
N PRO A 158 5.33 -12.26 4.41
CA PRO A 158 6.04 -13.05 5.40
C PRO A 158 6.25 -12.26 6.71
N PRO A 159 6.09 -12.88 7.89
CA PRO A 159 6.23 -12.19 9.18
C PRO A 159 7.56 -11.46 9.37
N GLU A 160 8.67 -12.01 8.84
CA GLU A 160 10.00 -11.40 8.89
C GLU A 160 10.11 -10.11 8.07
N LYS A 161 9.21 -9.86 7.15
CA LYS A 161 9.13 -8.61 6.37
C LYS A 161 8.35 -7.51 7.06
N THR A 162 7.66 -7.82 8.14
CA THR A 162 6.85 -6.83 8.90
C THR A 162 7.64 -5.58 9.29
N PRO A 163 8.89 -5.67 9.79
CA PRO A 163 9.65 -4.45 10.12
C PRO A 163 9.93 -3.56 8.89
N THR A 164 10.29 -4.16 7.76
CA THR A 164 10.50 -3.43 6.51
C THR A 164 9.22 -2.75 6.04
N PHE A 165 8.10 -3.48 6.10
CA PHE A 165 6.78 -2.96 5.73
C PHE A 165 6.35 -1.78 6.61
N VAL A 166 6.49 -1.86 7.94
CA VAL A 166 6.15 -0.76 8.85
C VAL A 166 6.99 0.48 8.57
N ARG A 167 8.31 0.30 8.36
CA ARG A 167 9.24 1.40 8.06
C ARG A 167 8.99 2.01 6.69
N TRP A 168 8.48 1.24 5.74
CA TRP A 168 8.06 1.73 4.43
C TRP A 168 6.71 2.47 4.53
N LEU A 169 5.71 1.87 5.17
CA LEU A 169 4.33 2.35 5.14
C LEU A 169 4.15 3.67 5.89
N PHE A 170 4.51 3.70 7.17
CA PHE A 170 4.12 4.80 8.06
C PHE A 170 4.66 6.18 7.66
N PRO A 171 5.91 6.34 7.17
CA PRO A 171 6.40 7.63 6.67
C PRO A 171 5.65 8.14 5.44
N LEU A 172 5.13 7.24 4.61
CA LEU A 172 4.42 7.57 3.37
C LEU A 172 2.98 8.01 3.60
N LEU A 173 2.38 7.59 4.72
CA LEU A 173 1.00 7.94 5.06
C LEU A 173 0.86 9.38 5.56
N GLY A 174 -0.26 10.01 5.19
CA GLY A 174 -0.74 11.24 5.84
C GLY A 174 -1.24 10.98 7.27
N ASP A 175 -1.45 12.03 8.05
CA ASP A 175 -1.84 11.90 9.46
C ASP A 175 -3.18 11.17 9.64
N GLU A 176 -4.13 11.33 8.71
CA GLU A 176 -5.42 10.63 8.74
C GLU A 176 -5.26 9.15 8.41
N ASP A 177 -4.53 8.82 7.34
CA ASP A 177 -4.29 7.43 6.94
C ASP A 177 -3.52 6.66 8.02
N ARG A 178 -2.54 7.31 8.69
CA ARG A 178 -1.84 6.74 9.85
C ARG A 178 -2.82 6.35 10.96
N ALA A 179 -3.78 7.22 11.26
CA ALA A 179 -4.79 6.95 12.29
C ALA A 179 -5.73 5.82 11.85
N ILE A 180 -6.16 5.79 10.59
CA ILE A 180 -7.00 4.72 10.01
C ILE A 180 -6.29 3.38 10.12
N VAL A 181 -5.07 3.28 9.60
CA VAL A 181 -4.28 2.04 9.62
C VAL A 181 -4.05 1.58 11.07
N THR A 182 -3.68 2.50 11.96
CA THR A 182 -3.40 2.16 13.36
C THR A 182 -4.63 1.60 14.07
N ARG A 183 -5.79 2.28 13.99
CA ARG A 183 -7.03 1.77 14.58
C ARG A 183 -7.51 0.48 13.93
N GLY A 184 -7.39 0.39 12.61
CA GLY A 184 -7.70 -0.84 11.89
C GLY A 184 -6.86 -2.02 12.39
N TRP A 185 -5.55 -1.84 12.57
CA TRP A 185 -4.68 -2.87 13.11
C TRP A 185 -5.00 -3.22 14.56
N MET A 186 -5.31 -2.22 15.40
CA MET A 186 -5.76 -2.45 16.79
C MET A 186 -7.03 -3.29 16.85
N ASN A 187 -7.95 -3.11 15.91
CA ASN A 187 -9.23 -3.82 15.87
C ASN A 187 -9.14 -5.20 15.20
N LEU A 188 -8.26 -5.37 14.21
CA LEU A 188 -8.20 -6.57 13.38
C LEU A 188 -7.12 -7.57 13.82
N MET A 189 -6.08 -7.12 14.53
CA MET A 189 -5.00 -7.98 15.01
C MET A 189 -5.24 -8.46 16.45
N PRO A 190 -4.71 -9.63 16.81
CA PRO A 190 -4.62 -10.01 18.22
C PRO A 190 -3.87 -8.92 19.02
N PRO A 191 -4.35 -8.53 20.23
CA PRO A 191 -3.75 -7.44 21.00
C PRO A 191 -2.23 -7.58 21.23
N GLN A 192 -1.75 -8.80 21.42
CA GLN A 192 -0.32 -9.08 21.63
C GLN A 192 0.51 -8.80 20.38
N VAL A 193 -0.04 -9.04 19.17
CA VAL A 193 0.63 -8.77 17.90
C VAL A 193 0.76 -7.25 17.71
N PHE A 194 -0.32 -6.50 17.91
CA PHE A 194 -0.27 -5.05 17.82
C PHE A 194 0.66 -4.44 18.89
N ALA A 195 0.63 -4.95 20.13
CA ALA A 195 1.53 -4.51 21.18
C ALA A 195 3.01 -4.66 20.79
N GLY A 196 3.36 -5.72 20.05
CA GLY A 196 4.70 -5.92 19.51
C GLY A 196 5.08 -4.93 18.40
N LEU A 197 4.09 -4.44 17.63
CA LEU A 197 4.32 -3.47 16.53
C LEU A 197 4.39 -2.01 17.03
N LYS A 198 3.71 -1.68 18.12
CA LYS A 198 3.63 -0.31 18.65
C LYS A 198 5.02 0.35 18.85
N PRO A 199 6.04 -0.30 19.46
CA PRO A 199 7.37 0.27 19.57
C PRO A 199 8.02 0.58 18.22
N LEU A 200 7.85 -0.31 17.23
CA LEU A 200 8.39 -0.13 15.89
C LEU A 200 7.73 1.04 15.16
N ILE A 201 6.41 1.18 15.25
CA ILE A 201 5.69 2.33 14.68
C ILE A 201 6.18 3.63 15.30
N ARG A 202 6.35 3.66 16.65
CA ARG A 202 6.87 4.81 17.37
C ARG A 202 8.28 5.19 16.93
N GLU A 203 9.18 4.21 16.82
CA GLU A 203 10.55 4.41 16.30
C GLU A 203 10.53 4.98 14.89
N THR A 204 9.69 4.41 14.02
CA THR A 204 9.59 4.80 12.61
C THR A 204 9.07 6.23 12.43
N LEU A 205 8.11 6.65 13.25
CA LEU A 205 7.50 7.98 13.15
C LEU A 205 8.28 9.07 13.91
N ASP A 206 9.11 8.69 14.88
CA ASP A 206 9.90 9.61 15.69
C ASP A 206 9.04 10.78 16.23
N LYS A 207 9.33 12.00 15.85
CA LYS A 207 8.58 13.21 16.27
C LYS A 207 7.11 13.20 15.83
N ASP A 208 6.79 12.55 14.73
CA ASP A 208 5.42 12.45 14.23
C ASP A 208 4.55 11.48 15.04
N TRP A 209 5.15 10.67 15.92
CA TRP A 209 4.43 9.83 16.87
C TRP A 209 3.45 10.64 17.75
N ILE A 210 3.82 11.86 18.15
CA ILE A 210 2.94 12.75 18.93
C ILE A 210 1.67 13.08 18.15
N LYS A 211 1.78 13.34 16.83
CA LYS A 211 0.61 13.62 16.01
C LYS A 211 -0.32 12.41 15.94
N LEU A 212 0.26 11.22 15.82
CA LEU A 212 -0.53 9.98 15.78
C LEU A 212 -1.25 9.74 17.12
N THR A 213 -0.58 9.92 18.27
CA THR A 213 -1.22 9.73 19.60
C THR A 213 -2.31 10.75 19.89
N LEU A 214 -2.22 11.96 19.35
CA LEU A 214 -3.30 12.95 19.44
C LEU A 214 -4.56 12.53 18.67
N ARG A 215 -4.38 11.80 17.56
CA ARG A 215 -5.48 11.27 16.72
C ARG A 215 -5.99 9.91 17.19
N VAL A 216 -5.15 9.13 17.83
CA VAL A 216 -5.44 7.79 18.36
C VAL A 216 -5.05 7.74 19.83
N PRO A 217 -5.85 8.36 20.74
CA PRO A 217 -5.56 8.42 22.17
C PRO A 217 -5.40 7.05 22.82
N GLU A 218 -6.00 6.01 22.24
CA GLU A 218 -5.91 4.61 22.68
C GLU A 218 -4.47 4.05 22.61
N LEU A 219 -3.56 4.76 21.95
CA LEU A 219 -2.12 4.44 21.95
C LEU A 219 -1.36 4.91 23.20
N ALA A 220 -1.96 5.76 23.98
CA ALA A 220 -1.33 6.33 25.20
C ALA A 220 -1.04 5.29 26.28
#